data_24fad67145e61658adb5710327956b29
#
_entry.id   24fad67145e61658adb5710327956b29
#
_cell.length_a   1.000
_cell.length_b   1.000
_cell.length_c   1.000
_cell.angle_alpha   90.00
_cell.angle_beta   90.00
_cell.angle_gamma   90.00
#
_symmetry.space_group_name_H-M   'P 1'
#
loop_
_entity.id
_entity.type
_entity.pdbx_description
1 polymer ?
#
loop_
_entity_poly.entity_id
_entity_poly.type
_entity_poly.pdbx_seq_one_letter_code
_entity_poly.pdbx_strand_id
1 'polypeptide(L)'
;RADMFEDLKYSLDRPLGADIGAALQTVPHHEFTEPESDGTGPGSRRLSPELVARLLLALDAESGDETLVVGAGVGYTAAALAEIVGGRHVHAVDIDRRLVSVARLNLQETGYDEVLVDRRDGAKGLPEYAPFDRILVESAVVEPPRALVDQLAPGGRLVVPRGTTSQTLVAVERGAEDGGVQEDGAFGAVQFRPMLVDGEQASAPVRNRTEREDSEFDTQGYFAPSGWEYEWLDWGERN
;
A
#
# COMPACT_ATOMS: atom_id res chain seq x y z
N ARG A 1 -4.37 5.84 25.61
CA ARG A 1 -3.84 6.60 24.43
C ARG A 1 -2.41 7.15 24.70
N ALA A 2 -2.16 7.82 25.83
CA ALA A 2 -0.83 8.36 26.13
C ALA A 2 0.24 7.26 26.21
N ASP A 3 -0.04 6.11 26.82
CA ASP A 3 0.89 4.99 26.93
C ASP A 3 1.27 4.40 25.57
N MET A 4 0.32 4.31 24.62
CA MET A 4 0.56 3.80 23.26
C MET A 4 1.58 4.66 22.49
N PHE A 5 1.55 5.99 22.67
CA PHE A 5 2.50 6.89 22.00
C PHE A 5 3.89 6.86 22.62
N GLU A 6 3.99 6.65 23.91
CA GLU A 6 5.29 6.40 24.56
C GLU A 6 5.90 5.08 24.08
N ASP A 7 5.12 4.02 24.01
CA ASP A 7 5.57 2.73 23.50
C ASP A 7 5.99 2.82 22.01
N LEU A 8 5.28 3.62 21.20
CA LEU A 8 5.62 3.90 19.81
C LEU A 8 6.98 4.57 19.66
N LYS A 9 7.28 5.57 20.48
CA LYS A 9 8.58 6.25 20.47
C LYS A 9 9.75 5.32 20.77
N TYR A 10 9.53 4.29 21.61
CA TYR A 10 10.55 3.31 21.94
C TYR A 10 10.68 2.17 20.92
N SER A 11 9.62 1.90 20.16
CA SER A 11 9.59 0.81 19.16
C SER A 11 10.11 1.21 17.78
N LEU A 12 10.17 2.52 17.51
CA LEU A 12 10.68 3.05 16.24
C LEU A 12 12.17 3.40 16.39
N ASP A 13 12.99 2.93 15.46
CA ASP A 13 14.43 3.26 15.40
C ASP A 13 14.72 4.74 15.10
N ARG A 14 13.69 5.51 14.82
CA ARG A 14 13.73 6.96 14.54
C ARG A 14 12.68 7.70 15.38
N PRO A 15 12.96 8.95 15.79
CA PRO A 15 11.98 9.74 16.53
C PRO A 15 10.74 9.99 15.64
N LEU A 16 9.57 9.78 16.22
CA LEU A 16 8.30 10.11 15.58
C LEU A 16 8.20 11.64 15.46
N GLY A 17 7.98 12.13 14.24
CA GLY A 17 7.74 13.55 13.99
C GLY A 17 6.51 14.06 14.77
N ALA A 18 6.53 15.34 15.16
CA ALA A 18 5.41 15.94 15.89
C ALA A 18 4.10 15.86 15.09
N ASP A 19 4.18 16.03 13.78
CA ASP A 19 3.03 16.05 12.87
C ASP A 19 2.38 14.66 12.76
N ILE A 20 3.19 13.60 12.65
CA ILE A 20 2.69 12.22 12.65
C ILE A 20 2.03 11.90 14.00
N GLY A 21 2.67 12.30 15.11
CA GLY A 21 2.11 12.12 16.44
C GLY A 21 0.76 12.84 16.60
N ALA A 22 0.66 14.07 16.14
CA ALA A 22 -0.58 14.85 16.15
C ALA A 22 -1.67 14.21 15.27
N ALA A 23 -1.34 13.81 14.06
CA ALA A 23 -2.26 13.13 13.14
C ALA A 23 -2.87 11.87 13.75
N LEU A 24 -2.04 10.99 14.30
CA LEU A 24 -2.53 9.75 14.93
C LEU A 24 -3.31 9.98 16.23
N GLN A 25 -3.13 11.11 16.90
CA GLN A 25 -3.96 11.52 18.05
C GLN A 25 -5.30 12.07 17.63
N THR A 26 -5.34 12.84 16.54
CA THR A 26 -6.54 13.50 16.03
C THR A 26 -7.48 12.49 15.39
N VAL A 27 -6.96 11.62 14.52
CA VAL A 27 -7.78 10.65 13.78
C VAL A 27 -8.32 9.55 14.70
N PRO A 28 -9.63 9.38 14.82
CA PRO A 28 -10.24 8.39 15.72
C PRO A 28 -10.17 6.98 15.15
N HIS A 29 -9.04 6.31 15.32
CA HIS A 29 -8.77 4.97 14.79
C HIS A 29 -9.93 3.97 14.94
N HIS A 30 -10.68 4.03 16.06
CA HIS A 30 -11.76 3.10 16.35
C HIS A 30 -13.02 3.31 15.48
N GLU A 31 -13.16 4.46 14.83
CA GLU A 31 -14.28 4.76 13.92
C GLU A 31 -14.05 4.22 12.51
N PHE A 32 -12.80 3.95 12.13
CA PHE A 32 -12.47 3.33 10.85
C PHE A 32 -12.69 1.82 10.91
N THR A 33 -13.94 1.42 10.79
CA THR A 33 -14.35 0.02 10.89
C THR A 33 -14.70 -0.56 9.53
N GLU A 34 -14.53 -1.85 9.41
CA GLU A 34 -15.08 -2.64 8.32
C GLU A 34 -16.39 -3.26 8.82
N PRO A 35 -17.53 -3.07 8.15
CA PRO A 35 -18.76 -3.76 8.52
C PRO A 35 -18.52 -5.25 8.64
N GLU A 36 -19.11 -5.90 9.63
CA GLU A 36 -18.96 -7.33 9.86
C GLU A 36 -19.15 -8.07 8.54
N SER A 37 -18.07 -8.66 8.07
CA SER A 37 -18.14 -9.54 6.92
C SER A 37 -18.98 -10.74 7.33
N ASP A 38 -19.81 -11.23 6.46
CA ASP A 38 -20.57 -12.48 6.58
C ASP A 38 -19.69 -13.74 6.79
N GLY A 39 -18.48 -13.57 7.32
CA GLY A 39 -17.52 -14.64 7.63
C GLY A 39 -16.77 -15.20 6.41
N THR A 40 -16.99 -14.67 5.22
CA THR A 40 -16.36 -15.15 3.97
C THR A 40 -15.21 -14.26 3.47
N GLY A 41 -14.96 -13.10 4.11
CA GLY A 41 -13.88 -12.16 3.75
C GLY A 41 -12.61 -12.34 4.58
N PRO A 42 -11.45 -12.05 4.05
CA PRO A 42 -10.22 -11.99 4.83
C PRO A 42 -10.27 -10.83 5.81
N GLY A 43 -9.82 -11.07 7.04
CA GLY A 43 -9.90 -10.18 8.21
C GLY A 43 -9.62 -8.68 8.00
N SER A 44 -9.83 -7.92 9.05
CA SER A 44 -9.77 -6.45 9.05
C SER A 44 -8.68 -5.86 8.16
N ARG A 45 -9.05 -4.85 7.38
CA ARG A 45 -8.15 -4.06 6.53
C ARG A 45 -7.64 -2.81 7.23
N ARG A 46 -8.02 -2.62 8.49
CA ARG A 46 -7.52 -1.51 9.29
C ARG A 46 -6.14 -1.83 9.83
N LEU A 47 -5.17 -1.02 9.47
CA LEU A 47 -3.81 -1.12 10.00
C LEU A 47 -3.75 -0.61 11.44
N SER A 48 -2.79 -1.13 12.22
CA SER A 48 -2.56 -0.60 13.57
C SER A 48 -1.94 0.79 13.51
N PRO A 49 -2.17 1.66 14.52
CA PRO A 49 -1.54 2.98 14.57
C PRO A 49 -0.01 2.93 14.52
N GLU A 50 0.62 1.89 15.09
CA GLU A 50 2.07 1.70 15.06
C GLU A 50 2.56 1.45 13.63
N LEU A 51 1.83 0.63 12.87
CA LEU A 51 2.19 0.36 11.49
C LEU A 51 1.99 1.62 10.63
N VAL A 52 0.87 2.34 10.83
CA VAL A 52 0.62 3.61 10.12
C VAL A 52 1.69 4.65 10.48
N ALA A 53 2.08 4.78 11.75
CA ALA A 53 3.18 5.65 12.14
C ALA A 53 4.47 5.36 11.37
N ARG A 54 4.80 4.06 11.20
CA ARG A 54 5.98 3.64 10.44
C ARG A 54 5.86 3.96 8.96
N LEU A 55 4.67 3.76 8.38
CA LEU A 55 4.40 4.11 6.98
C LEU A 55 4.56 5.60 6.74
N LEU A 56 3.97 6.44 7.59
CA LEU A 56 4.06 7.90 7.49
C LEU A 56 5.50 8.41 7.72
N LEU A 57 6.24 7.80 8.66
CA LEU A 57 7.64 8.10 8.89
C LEU A 57 8.51 7.77 7.66
N ALA A 58 8.25 6.63 7.00
CA ALA A 58 8.94 6.24 5.79
C ALA A 58 8.59 7.14 4.60
N LEU A 59 7.33 7.61 4.54
CA LEU A 59 6.81 8.44 3.47
C LEU A 59 7.39 9.85 3.51
N ASP A 60 7.61 10.40 4.71
CA ASP A 60 8.20 11.72 4.95
C ASP A 60 7.45 12.83 4.18
N ALA A 61 6.12 12.83 4.33
CA ALA A 61 5.25 13.77 3.66
C ALA A 61 5.17 15.11 4.40
N GLU A 62 5.11 16.19 3.66
CA GLU A 62 5.00 17.55 4.15
C GLU A 62 3.65 18.18 3.78
N SER A 63 3.31 19.29 4.47
CA SER A 63 2.08 20.02 4.18
C SER A 63 2.02 20.50 2.73
N GLY A 64 0.95 20.14 2.03
CA GLY A 64 0.71 20.49 0.63
C GLY A 64 1.27 19.51 -0.39
N ASP A 65 1.95 18.43 0.03
CA ASP A 65 2.40 17.37 -0.88
C ASP A 65 1.21 16.67 -1.54
N GLU A 66 1.21 16.56 -2.85
CA GLU A 66 0.24 15.72 -3.58
C GLU A 66 0.55 14.24 -3.34
N THR A 67 -0.40 13.54 -2.75
CA THR A 67 -0.17 12.18 -2.25
C THR A 67 -1.13 11.16 -2.84
N LEU A 68 -0.62 9.94 -3.08
CA LEU A 68 -1.42 8.79 -3.50
C LEU A 68 -1.25 7.64 -2.51
N VAL A 69 -2.36 7.13 -1.99
CA VAL A 69 -2.42 5.89 -1.19
C VAL A 69 -2.99 4.77 -2.05
N VAL A 70 -2.20 3.73 -2.28
CA VAL A 70 -2.60 2.53 -3.04
C VAL A 70 -2.93 1.41 -2.06
N GLY A 71 -4.19 0.99 -2.03
CA GLY A 71 -4.74 0.05 -1.06
C GLY A 71 -5.41 0.78 0.11
N ALA A 72 -6.38 1.66 -0.19
CA ALA A 72 -7.04 2.53 0.80
C ALA A 72 -7.64 1.80 2.01
N GLY A 73 -7.98 0.51 1.85
CA GLY A 73 -8.57 -0.29 2.93
C GLY A 73 -9.83 0.36 3.48
N VAL A 74 -9.84 0.65 4.78
CA VAL A 74 -10.95 1.34 5.46
C VAL A 74 -10.79 2.86 5.51
N GLY A 75 -9.71 3.43 4.97
CA GLY A 75 -9.46 4.86 4.88
C GLY A 75 -8.63 5.47 6.03
N TYR A 76 -8.23 4.69 7.03
CA TYR A 76 -7.54 5.22 8.22
C TYR A 76 -6.21 5.91 7.91
N THR A 77 -5.36 5.28 7.09
CA THR A 77 -4.07 5.87 6.69
C THR A 77 -4.27 7.14 5.86
N ALA A 78 -5.27 7.14 4.97
CA ALA A 78 -5.59 8.32 4.17
C ALA A 78 -6.05 9.50 5.05
N ALA A 79 -6.85 9.23 6.09
CA ALA A 79 -7.24 10.26 7.07
C ALA A 79 -6.03 10.78 7.88
N ALA A 80 -5.15 9.87 8.33
CA ALA A 80 -3.94 10.28 9.07
C ALA A 80 -2.99 11.12 8.18
N LEU A 81 -2.89 10.78 6.89
CA LEU A 81 -2.12 11.55 5.93
C LEU A 81 -2.76 12.91 5.65
N ALA A 82 -4.10 13.00 5.59
CA ALA A 82 -4.85 14.23 5.41
C ALA A 82 -4.59 15.27 6.52
N GLU A 83 -4.32 14.85 7.75
CA GLU A 83 -3.89 15.73 8.86
C GLU A 83 -2.51 16.36 8.61
N ILE A 84 -1.66 15.71 7.81
CA ILE A 84 -0.29 16.18 7.53
C ILE A 84 -0.28 17.08 6.30
N VAL A 85 -0.82 16.59 5.18
CA VAL A 85 -0.71 17.25 3.87
C VAL A 85 -1.91 18.14 3.54
N GLY A 86 -3.04 17.93 4.20
CA GLY A 86 -4.34 18.51 3.87
C GLY A 86 -5.21 17.58 3.05
N GLY A 87 -6.50 17.46 3.38
CA GLY A 87 -7.40 16.44 2.81
C GLY A 87 -7.51 16.45 1.30
N ARG A 88 -7.56 17.62 0.68
CA ARG A 88 -7.65 17.78 -0.79
C ARG A 88 -6.41 17.29 -1.57
N HIS A 89 -5.29 17.12 -0.89
CA HIS A 89 -4.02 16.62 -1.47
C HIS A 89 -3.87 15.10 -1.33
N VAL A 90 -4.88 14.44 -0.73
CA VAL A 90 -4.84 12.99 -0.56
C VAL A 90 -5.76 12.31 -1.56
N HIS A 91 -5.16 11.52 -2.43
CA HIS A 91 -5.84 10.61 -3.33
C HIS A 91 -5.62 9.18 -2.84
N ALA A 92 -6.66 8.36 -2.85
CA ALA A 92 -6.57 6.97 -2.44
C ALA A 92 -7.28 6.07 -3.45
N VAL A 93 -6.73 4.89 -3.66
CA VAL A 93 -7.33 3.89 -4.55
C VAL A 93 -7.38 2.54 -3.87
N ASP A 94 -8.43 1.79 -4.16
CA ASP A 94 -8.53 0.38 -3.82
C ASP A 94 -9.19 -0.38 -4.97
N ILE A 95 -8.79 -1.61 -5.16
CA ILE A 95 -9.36 -2.47 -6.20
C ILE A 95 -10.70 -3.07 -5.75
N ASP A 96 -10.88 -3.23 -4.45
CA ASP A 96 -12.09 -3.77 -3.85
C ASP A 96 -13.18 -2.67 -3.74
N ARG A 97 -14.24 -2.84 -4.55
CA ARG A 97 -15.37 -1.91 -4.56
C ARG A 97 -16.02 -1.72 -3.18
N ARG A 98 -16.06 -2.79 -2.38
CA ARG A 98 -16.64 -2.75 -1.04
C ARG A 98 -15.79 -1.87 -0.12
N LEU A 99 -14.46 -2.05 -0.15
CA LEU A 99 -13.54 -1.24 0.65
C LEU A 99 -13.57 0.23 0.24
N VAL A 100 -13.67 0.56 -1.04
CA VAL A 100 -13.85 1.94 -1.49
C VAL A 100 -15.11 2.56 -0.89
N SER A 101 -16.22 1.83 -0.86
CA SER A 101 -17.45 2.34 -0.25
C SER A 101 -17.32 2.52 1.26
N VAL A 102 -16.66 1.59 1.95
CA VAL A 102 -16.36 1.67 3.39
C VAL A 102 -15.44 2.84 3.70
N ALA A 103 -14.34 2.99 2.96
CA ALA A 103 -13.40 4.08 3.16
C ALA A 103 -14.08 5.45 2.99
N ARG A 104 -14.88 5.62 1.95
CA ARG A 104 -15.64 6.87 1.71
C ARG A 104 -16.59 7.18 2.87
N LEU A 105 -17.31 6.18 3.38
CA LEU A 105 -18.22 6.35 4.50
C LEU A 105 -17.46 6.75 5.78
N ASN A 106 -16.42 5.99 6.13
CA ASN A 106 -15.61 6.28 7.30
C ASN A 106 -14.97 7.68 7.25
N LEU A 107 -14.43 8.07 6.10
CA LEU A 107 -13.84 9.40 5.89
C LEU A 107 -14.89 10.50 6.02
N GLN A 108 -16.07 10.31 5.45
CA GLN A 108 -17.17 11.28 5.57
C GLN A 108 -17.66 11.42 7.02
N GLU A 109 -17.85 10.30 7.72
CA GLU A 109 -18.34 10.30 9.12
C GLU A 109 -17.32 10.90 10.10
N THR A 110 -16.03 10.83 9.76
CA THR A 110 -14.94 11.37 10.59
C THR A 110 -14.47 12.77 10.15
N GLY A 111 -15.10 13.38 9.12
CA GLY A 111 -14.80 14.74 8.70
C GLY A 111 -13.63 14.88 7.73
N TYR A 112 -13.24 13.80 7.05
CA TYR A 112 -12.19 13.79 6.02
C TYR A 112 -12.76 13.62 4.60
N ASP A 113 -13.91 14.20 4.34
CA ASP A 113 -14.65 14.11 3.06
C ASP A 113 -13.93 14.78 1.87
N GLU A 114 -12.91 15.59 2.13
CA GLU A 114 -12.02 16.14 1.08
C GLU A 114 -11.09 15.09 0.45
N VAL A 115 -10.85 13.96 1.12
CA VAL A 115 -10.01 12.87 0.62
C VAL A 115 -10.71 12.17 -0.54
N LEU A 116 -10.05 12.12 -1.70
CA LEU A 116 -10.59 11.40 -2.86
C LEU A 116 -10.26 9.91 -2.74
N VAL A 117 -11.30 9.07 -2.82
CA VAL A 117 -11.12 7.60 -2.84
C VAL A 117 -11.78 7.03 -4.09
N ASP A 118 -11.01 6.36 -4.94
CA ASP A 118 -11.50 5.77 -6.18
C ASP A 118 -11.27 4.27 -6.25
N ARG A 119 -12.17 3.59 -6.99
CA ARG A 119 -11.97 2.19 -7.34
C ARG A 119 -11.06 2.08 -8.54
N ARG A 120 -9.83 1.63 -8.33
CA ARG A 120 -8.80 1.46 -9.39
C ARG A 120 -7.91 0.25 -9.11
N ASP A 121 -7.34 -0.27 -10.18
CA ASP A 121 -6.16 -1.13 -10.09
C ASP A 121 -4.96 -0.30 -9.64
N GLY A 122 -4.53 -0.52 -8.40
CA GLY A 122 -3.47 0.24 -7.76
C GLY A 122 -2.12 0.16 -8.49
N ALA A 123 -1.85 -0.94 -9.21
CA ALA A 123 -0.64 -1.08 -10.00
C ALA A 123 -0.56 -0.07 -11.16
N LYS A 124 -1.70 0.46 -11.59
CA LYS A 124 -1.79 1.51 -12.63
C LYS A 124 -1.72 2.92 -12.07
N GLY A 125 -1.86 3.06 -10.75
CA GLY A 125 -1.90 4.36 -10.08
C GLY A 125 -3.12 5.20 -10.47
N LEU A 126 -2.92 6.52 -10.52
CA LEU A 126 -3.94 7.51 -10.80
C LEU A 126 -3.38 8.62 -11.71
N PRO A 127 -3.10 8.30 -12.97
CA PRO A 127 -2.35 9.17 -13.87
C PRO A 127 -3.03 10.52 -14.15
N GLU A 128 -4.34 10.62 -14.01
CA GLU A 128 -5.11 11.87 -14.19
C GLU A 128 -4.81 12.93 -13.12
N TYR A 129 -4.23 12.53 -11.97
CA TYR A 129 -3.84 13.42 -10.87
C TYR A 129 -2.32 13.51 -10.68
N ALA A 130 -1.56 12.75 -11.48
CA ALA A 130 -0.09 12.84 -11.43
C ALA A 130 0.41 14.22 -11.92
N PRO A 131 1.60 14.67 -11.48
CA PRO A 131 2.56 13.92 -10.65
C PRO A 131 2.25 13.98 -9.15
N PHE A 132 2.72 12.97 -8.40
CA PHE A 132 2.61 12.89 -6.95
C PHE A 132 3.97 13.14 -6.29
N ASP A 133 3.98 13.92 -5.22
CA ASP A 133 5.19 14.10 -4.39
C ASP A 133 5.43 12.86 -3.54
N ARG A 134 4.36 12.20 -3.09
CA ARG A 134 4.43 11.01 -2.25
C ARG A 134 3.46 9.93 -2.71
N ILE A 135 3.94 8.71 -2.79
CA ILE A 135 3.10 7.53 -3.06
C ILE A 135 3.32 6.51 -1.95
N LEU A 136 2.26 6.09 -1.30
CA LEU A 136 2.26 5.03 -0.29
C LEU A 136 1.51 3.81 -0.81
N VAL A 137 2.14 2.64 -0.77
CA VAL A 137 1.53 1.38 -1.18
C VAL A 137 1.29 0.49 0.03
N GLU A 138 0.05 0.14 0.29
CA GLU A 138 -0.38 -0.74 1.41
C GLU A 138 -0.61 -2.19 0.96
N SER A 139 0.19 -2.64 0.04
CA SER A 139 0.22 -4.03 -0.42
C SER A 139 1.64 -4.45 -0.79
N ALA A 140 1.95 -5.73 -0.63
CA ALA A 140 3.28 -6.24 -0.93
C ALA A 140 3.47 -6.44 -2.44
N VAL A 141 4.65 -6.07 -2.91
CA VAL A 141 5.09 -6.27 -4.29
C VAL A 141 6.49 -6.89 -4.33
N VAL A 142 6.82 -7.56 -5.41
CA VAL A 142 8.20 -8.00 -5.66
C VAL A 142 9.05 -6.81 -6.05
N GLU A 143 8.55 -6.01 -7.01
CA GLU A 143 9.16 -4.76 -7.44
C GLU A 143 8.10 -3.66 -7.52
N PRO A 144 8.45 -2.39 -7.24
CA PRO A 144 7.53 -1.28 -7.39
C PRO A 144 6.94 -1.22 -8.79
N PRO A 145 5.60 -1.12 -8.94
CA PRO A 145 4.98 -0.98 -10.26
C PRO A 145 5.52 0.22 -11.01
N ARG A 146 5.97 0.01 -12.25
CA ARG A 146 6.55 1.07 -13.06
C ARG A 146 5.62 2.27 -13.24
N ALA A 147 4.32 2.02 -13.40
CA ALA A 147 3.34 3.09 -13.55
C ALA A 147 3.29 4.02 -12.32
N LEU A 148 3.53 3.51 -11.10
CA LEU A 148 3.61 4.33 -9.89
C LEU A 148 4.89 5.16 -9.88
N VAL A 149 6.02 4.56 -10.27
CA VAL A 149 7.29 5.28 -10.38
C VAL A 149 7.22 6.40 -11.41
N ASP A 150 6.61 6.13 -12.57
CA ASP A 150 6.44 7.12 -13.65
C ASP A 150 5.52 8.30 -13.23
N GLN A 151 4.63 8.09 -12.24
CA GLN A 151 3.75 9.10 -11.67
C GLN A 151 4.35 9.90 -10.51
N LEU A 152 5.55 9.57 -10.04
CA LEU A 152 6.24 10.41 -9.06
C LEU A 152 6.70 11.74 -9.69
N ALA A 153 6.60 12.80 -8.91
CA ALA A 153 7.26 14.07 -9.22
C ALA A 153 8.79 13.89 -9.21
N PRO A 154 9.56 14.77 -9.88
CA PRO A 154 11.00 14.84 -9.67
C PRO A 154 11.33 15.08 -8.19
N GLY A 155 12.15 14.23 -7.58
CA GLY A 155 12.41 14.21 -6.13
C GLY A 155 11.27 13.59 -5.31
N GLY A 156 10.24 13.07 -5.95
CA GLY A 156 9.13 12.39 -5.28
C GLY A 156 9.52 11.04 -4.71
N ARG A 157 8.77 10.60 -3.68
CA ARG A 157 9.08 9.42 -2.88
C ARG A 157 7.95 8.40 -2.90
N LEU A 158 8.30 7.14 -3.11
CA LEU A 158 7.38 6.01 -3.05
C LEU A 158 7.80 5.08 -1.92
N VAL A 159 6.84 4.72 -1.07
CA VAL A 159 7.03 3.76 0.03
C VAL A 159 6.21 2.52 -0.25
N VAL A 160 6.85 1.35 -0.15
CA VAL A 160 6.21 0.09 -0.51
C VAL A 160 6.77 -1.08 0.30
N PRO A 161 5.91 -2.02 0.74
CA PRO A 161 6.32 -3.33 1.25
C PRO A 161 6.88 -4.18 0.09
N ARG A 162 8.20 -4.41 0.09
CA ARG A 162 8.86 -5.23 -0.94
C ARG A 162 9.19 -6.61 -0.42
N GLY A 163 8.88 -7.62 -1.18
CA GLY A 163 9.14 -9.03 -0.88
C GLY A 163 7.89 -9.90 -0.89
N THR A 164 8.07 -11.17 -0.63
CA THR A 164 7.03 -12.19 -0.65
C THR A 164 6.81 -12.78 0.75
N THR A 165 7.55 -13.80 1.12
CA THR A 165 7.50 -14.43 2.45
C THR A 165 8.11 -13.51 3.52
N SER A 166 9.23 -12.88 3.21
CA SER A 166 9.85 -11.84 4.03
C SER A 166 9.69 -10.51 3.33
N GLN A 167 9.03 -9.57 3.99
CA GLN A 167 8.75 -8.26 3.43
C GLN A 167 9.46 -7.19 4.24
N THR A 168 10.05 -6.24 3.53
CA THR A 168 10.69 -5.06 4.12
C THR A 168 10.00 -3.81 3.57
N LEU A 169 9.64 -2.89 4.45
CA LEU A 169 9.17 -1.58 4.04
C LEU A 169 10.36 -0.79 3.49
N VAL A 170 10.29 -0.40 2.23
CA VAL A 170 11.36 0.37 1.55
C VAL A 170 10.83 1.68 1.01
N ALA A 171 11.69 2.69 1.00
CA ALA A 171 11.44 3.94 0.31
C ALA A 171 12.34 4.01 -0.92
N VAL A 172 11.78 4.46 -2.03
CA VAL A 172 12.51 4.77 -3.25
C VAL A 172 12.22 6.23 -3.67
N GLU A 173 13.21 6.92 -4.17
CA GLU A 173 13.08 8.29 -4.65
C GLU A 173 13.34 8.37 -6.14
N ARG A 174 12.59 9.23 -6.82
CA ARG A 174 12.82 9.57 -8.21
C ARG A 174 13.83 10.70 -8.30
N GLY A 175 14.95 10.47 -8.98
CA GLY A 175 15.94 11.50 -9.23
C GLY A 175 15.36 12.74 -9.91
N ALA A 176 15.76 13.91 -9.47
CA ALA A 176 15.24 15.18 -9.98
C ALA A 176 15.70 15.49 -11.42
N GLU A 177 16.89 15.02 -11.82
CA GLU A 177 17.49 15.37 -13.11
C GLU A 177 17.43 14.23 -14.14
N ASP A 178 17.69 12.99 -13.71
CA ASP A 178 17.81 11.84 -14.62
C ASP A 178 16.54 10.97 -14.69
N GLY A 179 15.58 11.21 -13.77
CA GLY A 179 14.37 10.40 -13.65
C GLY A 179 14.63 8.96 -13.20
N GLY A 180 15.87 8.62 -12.85
CA GLY A 180 16.25 7.35 -12.28
C GLY A 180 15.60 7.16 -10.90
N VAL A 181 15.51 5.90 -10.45
CA VAL A 181 14.94 5.58 -9.14
C VAL A 181 16.03 5.00 -8.27
N GLN A 182 16.15 5.49 -7.05
CA GLN A 182 17.12 5.04 -6.07
C GLN A 182 16.42 4.61 -4.78
N GLU A 183 16.89 3.54 -4.17
CA GLU A 183 16.43 3.16 -2.83
C GLU A 183 17.03 4.12 -1.81
N ASP A 184 16.16 4.79 -1.06
CA ASP A 184 16.54 5.78 -0.05
C ASP A 184 16.50 5.23 1.39
N GLY A 185 16.01 4.03 1.59
CA GLY A 185 16.05 3.40 2.90
C GLY A 185 15.12 2.23 3.10
N ALA A 186 15.41 1.49 4.16
CA ALA A 186 14.60 0.40 4.67
C ALA A 186 14.09 0.73 6.08
N PHE A 187 12.79 0.46 6.31
CA PHE A 187 12.06 0.84 7.52
C PHE A 187 11.54 -0.38 8.29
N GLY A 188 12.30 -1.46 8.23
CA GLY A 188 12.07 -2.68 8.98
C GLY A 188 11.08 -3.66 8.34
N ALA A 189 10.95 -4.82 8.98
CA ALA A 189 10.08 -5.89 8.53
C ALA A 189 8.61 -5.52 8.67
N VAL A 190 7.81 -5.89 7.67
CA VAL A 190 6.37 -5.69 7.63
C VAL A 190 5.68 -6.93 7.06
N GLN A 191 4.36 -6.99 7.18
CA GLN A 191 3.57 -8.06 6.59
C GLN A 191 2.29 -7.48 5.99
N PHE A 192 2.25 -7.46 4.67
CA PHE A 192 1.10 -7.03 3.88
C PHE A 192 0.61 -8.16 2.97
N ARG A 193 -0.62 -8.04 2.51
CA ARG A 193 -1.11 -8.92 1.46
C ARG A 193 -0.48 -8.55 0.14
N PRO A 194 -0.27 -9.52 -0.77
CA PRO A 194 0.16 -9.23 -2.13
C PRO A 194 -0.79 -8.26 -2.83
N MET A 195 -0.22 -7.40 -3.65
CA MET A 195 -1.01 -6.49 -4.50
C MET A 195 -1.89 -7.31 -5.45
N LEU A 196 -3.15 -6.93 -5.54
CA LEU A 196 -4.08 -7.47 -6.53
C LEU A 196 -4.12 -6.55 -7.75
N VAL A 197 -4.28 -7.13 -8.92
CA VAL A 197 -4.43 -6.40 -10.19
C VAL A 197 -5.75 -6.75 -10.89
N ASP A 198 -6.19 -5.90 -11.80
CA ASP A 198 -7.41 -6.14 -12.60
C ASP A 198 -7.30 -7.45 -13.37
N GLY A 199 -8.38 -8.23 -13.36
CA GLY A 199 -8.44 -9.54 -14.00
C GLY A 199 -8.13 -10.70 -13.05
N GLU A 200 -7.55 -10.42 -11.90
CA GLU A 200 -7.29 -11.42 -10.86
C GLU A 200 -8.44 -11.55 -9.84
N GLN A 201 -9.57 -10.91 -10.11
CA GLN A 201 -10.76 -10.91 -9.23
C GLN A 201 -11.96 -11.63 -9.86
N ALA A 202 -11.74 -12.77 -10.40
CA ALA A 202 -12.86 -13.57 -10.78
C ALA A 202 -13.54 -14.26 -9.64
N SER A 203 -14.32 -14.81 -9.24
CA SER A 203 -14.98 -15.50 -8.12
C SER A 203 -14.11 -15.82 -6.89
N ALA A 204 -12.80 -15.82 -7.01
CA ALA A 204 -11.85 -15.82 -5.89
C ALA A 204 -10.72 -14.82 -6.22
N PRO A 205 -10.25 -14.01 -5.26
CA PRO A 205 -9.18 -13.07 -5.53
C PRO A 205 -7.92 -13.81 -5.94
N VAL A 206 -7.55 -13.68 -7.19
CA VAL A 206 -6.27 -14.14 -7.71
C VAL A 206 -5.29 -13.01 -7.44
N ARG A 207 -4.11 -13.34 -6.97
CA ARG A 207 -3.08 -12.38 -6.57
C ARG A 207 -2.12 -12.11 -7.70
N ASN A 208 -1.46 -10.98 -7.60
CA ASN A 208 -0.25 -10.75 -8.35
C ASN A 208 0.75 -11.89 -8.04
N ARG A 209 1.35 -12.44 -9.07
CA ARG A 209 2.26 -13.58 -8.93
C ARG A 209 3.52 -13.15 -8.20
N THR A 210 3.93 -13.92 -7.22
CA THR A 210 5.08 -13.64 -6.34
C THR A 210 6.03 -14.82 -6.34
N GLU A 211 7.29 -14.60 -5.90
CA GLU A 211 8.26 -15.68 -5.72
C GLU A 211 7.73 -16.83 -4.82
N ARG A 212 6.87 -16.49 -3.86
CA ARG A 212 6.23 -17.50 -3.02
C ARG A 212 5.30 -18.39 -3.83
N GLU A 213 4.49 -17.81 -4.69
CA GLU A 213 3.57 -18.57 -5.55
C GLU A 213 4.37 -19.41 -6.54
N ASP A 214 5.43 -18.86 -7.12
CA ASP A 214 6.33 -19.62 -7.98
C ASP A 214 6.98 -20.78 -7.21
N SER A 215 7.43 -20.56 -5.98
CA SER A 215 8.00 -21.61 -5.13
C SER A 215 6.96 -22.65 -4.71
N GLU A 216 5.72 -22.25 -4.43
CA GLU A 216 4.64 -23.18 -4.14
C GLU A 216 4.29 -24.05 -5.37
N PHE A 217 4.28 -23.48 -6.55
CA PHE A 217 4.08 -24.21 -7.81
C PHE A 217 5.24 -25.14 -8.15
N ASP A 218 6.47 -24.71 -7.93
CA ASP A 218 7.66 -25.55 -8.11
C ASP A 218 7.61 -26.78 -7.19
N THR A 219 7.21 -26.57 -5.93
CA THR A 219 7.03 -27.65 -4.95
C THR A 219 5.93 -28.64 -5.35
N GLN A 220 4.92 -28.19 -6.09
CA GLN A 220 3.85 -29.01 -6.64
C GLN A 220 4.21 -29.67 -7.98
N GLY A 221 5.39 -29.40 -8.50
CA GLY A 221 5.82 -29.91 -9.81
C GLY A 221 5.36 -29.08 -10.99
N TYR A 222 4.86 -27.86 -10.74
CA TYR A 222 4.50 -26.90 -11.78
C TYR A 222 5.51 -25.75 -11.78
N PHE A 223 6.11 -25.56 -12.91
CA PHE A 223 7.02 -24.41 -13.06
C PHE A 223 6.24 -23.11 -13.18
N ALA A 224 5.06 -23.17 -13.71
CA ALA A 224 4.10 -22.09 -13.77
C ALA A 224 2.71 -22.65 -14.05
N PRO A 225 1.58 -21.99 -13.67
CA PRO A 225 0.25 -22.58 -13.72
C PRO A 225 -0.56 -22.27 -14.97
N SER A 226 -0.01 -21.65 -15.97
CA SER A 226 -0.75 -21.34 -17.18
C SER A 226 -0.37 -22.28 -18.33
N GLY A 227 -1.32 -22.64 -19.19
CA GLY A 227 -1.22 -23.74 -20.13
C GLY A 227 -0.05 -23.74 -21.14
N TRP A 228 0.67 -22.64 -21.29
CA TRP A 228 1.85 -22.57 -22.17
C TRP A 228 3.08 -23.27 -21.60
N GLU A 229 3.11 -23.53 -20.30
CA GLU A 229 4.24 -24.12 -19.61
C GLU A 229 4.37 -25.62 -19.84
N TYR A 230 3.24 -26.25 -20.15
CA TYR A 230 3.27 -27.67 -20.50
C TYR A 230 4.02 -27.95 -21.80
N GLU A 231 4.04 -27.01 -22.72
CA GLU A 231 4.84 -27.15 -23.94
C GLU A 231 6.33 -27.12 -23.68
N TRP A 232 6.76 -26.46 -22.59
CA TRP A 232 8.16 -26.42 -22.17
C TRP A 232 8.61 -27.67 -21.43
N LEU A 233 7.76 -28.27 -20.64
CA LEU A 233 8.05 -29.46 -19.85
C LEU A 233 8.19 -30.72 -20.74
N ASP A 234 7.54 -30.76 -21.87
CA ASP A 234 7.57 -31.89 -22.81
C ASP A 234 8.90 -32.01 -23.61
N TRP A 235 9.79 -31.07 -23.47
CA TRP A 235 11.05 -31.08 -24.20
C TRP A 235 12.13 -32.01 -23.61
N GLY A 236 11.99 -32.38 -22.36
CA GLY A 236 12.91 -33.25 -21.66
C GLY A 236 12.71 -34.75 -21.88
N GLU A 237 11.52 -35.18 -22.30
CA GLU A 237 11.18 -36.60 -22.38
C GLU A 237 11.16 -37.17 -23.81
N ARG A 238 11.56 -36.41 -24.81
CA ARG A 238 11.55 -36.82 -26.22
C ARG A 238 12.94 -37.04 -26.81
N ASN A 239 13.92 -37.43 -26.00
CA ASN A 239 15.20 -37.95 -26.52
C ASN A 239 15.56 -39.25 -25.83
#